data_05f3985ed09c568633b4cde5c2e86df7
#
_entry.id   05f3985ed09c568633b4cde5c2e86df7
#
_cell.length_a   1.000
_cell.length_b   1.000
_cell.length_c   1.000
_cell.angle_alpha   90.00
_cell.angle_beta   90.00
_cell.angle_gamma   90.00
#
_symmetry.space_group_name_H-M   'P 1'
#
loop_
_entity.id
_entity.type
_entity.pdbx_description
1 polymer ?
#
loop_
_entity_poly.entity_id
_entity_poly.type
_entity_poly.pdbx_seq_one_letter_code
_entity_poly.pdbx_strand_id
1 'polypeptide(L)'
;MRPWIMSALFALGAVGSAHAQDAASGEKVFLQCKACHQVGPTAKNAVGPVLNGLFGRTSGHVEGYAYSPANKAAGIKWDDATFAEYIKDPKAKIPGTKMVFAGVKDEAKVKDLIAYLHQFDSAPVKLTQ
;
A
#
# COMPACT_ATOMS: atom_id res chain seq x y z
N MET A 1 53.56 -41.06 -2.65
CA MET A 1 52.50 -40.32 -1.91
C MET A 1 51.97 -39.23 -2.78
N ARG A 2 50.77 -39.38 -3.28
CA ARG A 2 50.09 -38.35 -4.10
C ARG A 2 49.10 -37.61 -3.21
N PRO A 3 49.16 -36.27 -3.10
CA PRO A 3 48.13 -35.55 -2.36
C PRO A 3 46.88 -35.47 -3.21
N TRP A 4 45.77 -35.88 -2.65
CA TRP A 4 44.44 -35.72 -3.22
C TRP A 4 44.03 -34.26 -3.07
N ILE A 5 43.95 -33.55 -4.18
CA ILE A 5 43.38 -32.20 -4.22
C ILE A 5 41.87 -32.37 -4.28
N MET A 6 41.20 -32.16 -3.19
CA MET A 6 39.75 -32.02 -3.17
C MET A 6 39.38 -30.63 -3.74
N SER A 7 38.91 -30.61 -4.99
CA SER A 7 38.30 -29.45 -5.54
C SER A 7 36.90 -29.28 -4.92
N ALA A 8 36.79 -28.33 -4.03
CA ALA A 8 35.48 -27.89 -3.54
C ALA A 8 34.81 -27.07 -4.64
N LEU A 9 33.85 -27.65 -5.30
CA LEU A 9 32.93 -26.89 -6.15
C LEU A 9 32.03 -26.04 -5.24
N PHE A 10 32.33 -24.75 -5.16
CA PHE A 10 31.40 -23.78 -4.66
C PHE A 10 30.31 -23.60 -5.73
N ALA A 11 29.15 -24.23 -5.52
CA ALA A 11 27.95 -23.88 -6.26
C ALA A 11 27.49 -22.50 -5.79
N LEU A 12 27.80 -21.46 -6.59
CA LEU A 12 27.10 -20.18 -6.46
C LEU A 12 25.64 -20.44 -6.79
N GLY A 13 24.82 -20.60 -5.77
CA GLY A 13 23.37 -20.54 -5.92
C GLY A 13 23.02 -19.16 -6.45
N ALA A 14 22.51 -19.07 -7.67
CA ALA A 14 21.89 -17.86 -8.17
C ALA A 14 20.71 -17.54 -7.24
N VAL A 15 20.86 -16.52 -6.39
CA VAL A 15 19.75 -15.94 -5.67
C VAL A 15 18.92 -15.23 -6.72
N GLY A 16 17.87 -15.91 -7.23
CA GLY A 16 16.87 -15.26 -8.07
C GLY A 16 16.34 -14.06 -7.32
N SER A 17 16.46 -12.87 -7.90
CA SER A 17 15.84 -11.66 -7.35
C SER A 17 14.33 -11.85 -7.41
N ALA A 18 13.76 -12.43 -6.34
CA ALA A 18 12.36 -12.25 -6.06
C ALA A 18 12.13 -10.74 -5.99
N HIS A 19 11.15 -10.22 -6.73
CA HIS A 19 10.71 -8.83 -6.61
C HIS A 19 10.35 -8.59 -5.13
N ALA A 20 11.33 -8.16 -4.34
CA ALA A 20 11.07 -7.68 -3.00
C ALA A 20 10.23 -6.41 -3.14
N GLN A 21 9.19 -6.32 -2.33
CA GLN A 21 8.42 -5.10 -2.17
C GLN A 21 9.39 -3.95 -1.87
N ASP A 22 9.37 -2.93 -2.73
CA ASP A 22 10.31 -1.81 -2.64
C ASP A 22 9.56 -0.53 -2.27
N ALA A 23 9.79 -0.05 -1.05
CA ALA A 23 9.20 1.19 -0.57
C ALA A 23 9.65 2.41 -1.37
N ALA A 24 10.90 2.47 -1.83
CA ALA A 24 11.38 3.57 -2.66
C ALA A 24 10.70 3.60 -4.03
N SER A 25 10.47 2.44 -4.64
CA SER A 25 9.67 2.34 -5.87
C SER A 25 8.20 2.66 -5.59
N GLY A 26 7.68 2.29 -4.43
CA GLY A 26 6.32 2.60 -3.98
C GLY A 26 6.08 4.09 -3.80
N GLU A 27 7.08 4.84 -3.35
CA GLU A 27 7.02 6.30 -3.29
C GLU A 27 6.75 6.93 -4.67
N LYS A 28 7.36 6.38 -5.71
CA LYS A 28 7.12 6.83 -7.09
C LYS A 28 5.70 6.50 -7.54
N VAL A 29 5.18 5.34 -7.18
CA VAL A 29 3.77 4.99 -7.44
C VAL A 29 2.84 5.94 -6.71
N PHE A 30 3.16 6.30 -5.46
CA PHE A 30 2.36 7.21 -4.64
C PHE A 30 2.28 8.64 -5.20
N LEU A 31 3.15 9.04 -6.10
CA LEU A 31 3.09 10.39 -6.71
C LEU A 31 1.72 10.68 -7.33
N GLN A 32 1.07 9.69 -7.91
CA GLN A 32 -0.30 9.86 -8.46
C GLN A 32 -1.39 9.92 -7.38
N CYS A 33 -1.07 9.63 -6.13
CA CYS A 33 -1.99 9.72 -4.98
C CYS A 33 -1.85 11.05 -4.24
N LYS A 34 -0.72 11.72 -4.36
CA LYS A 34 -0.39 12.96 -3.63
C LYS A 34 -1.31 14.15 -3.93
N ALA A 35 -1.96 14.15 -5.08
CA ALA A 35 -2.91 15.20 -5.42
C ALA A 35 -4.09 15.24 -4.44
N CYS A 36 -4.41 14.10 -3.82
CA CYS A 36 -5.59 13.94 -2.96
C CYS A 36 -5.26 13.49 -1.54
N HIS A 37 -4.17 12.74 -1.33
CA HIS A 37 -3.85 12.12 -0.06
C HIS A 37 -2.51 12.59 0.50
N GLN A 38 -2.43 12.62 1.83
CA GLN A 38 -1.20 12.94 2.55
C GLN A 38 -0.81 11.79 3.49
N VAL A 39 0.49 11.64 3.70
CA VAL A 39 1.08 10.73 4.67
C VAL A 39 2.20 11.44 5.43
N GLY A 40 2.55 10.96 6.62
CA GLY A 40 3.64 11.48 7.43
C GLY A 40 3.18 12.20 8.69
N PRO A 41 4.14 12.74 9.49
CA PRO A 41 3.84 13.30 10.82
C PRO A 41 2.88 14.48 10.83
N THR A 42 2.84 15.25 9.76
CA THR A 42 2.00 16.46 9.63
C THR A 42 0.85 16.30 8.63
N ALA A 43 0.58 15.07 8.21
CA ALA A 43 -0.46 14.78 7.23
C ALA A 43 -1.85 15.18 7.73
N LYS A 44 -2.64 15.73 6.82
CA LYS A 44 -4.02 16.16 7.06
C LYS A 44 -4.94 15.62 5.97
N ASN A 45 -6.23 15.57 6.30
CA ASN A 45 -7.26 15.36 5.27
C ASN A 45 -7.17 16.47 4.21
N ALA A 46 -7.34 16.10 2.98
CA ALA A 46 -7.33 16.97 1.82
C ALA A 46 -8.51 16.59 0.90
N VAL A 47 -8.30 16.45 -0.40
CA VAL A 47 -9.32 15.92 -1.31
C VAL A 47 -9.73 14.50 -0.90
N GLY A 48 -8.76 13.70 -0.47
CA GLY A 48 -8.95 12.39 0.16
C GLY A 48 -8.54 12.40 1.64
N PRO A 49 -8.89 11.34 2.39
CA PRO A 49 -8.51 11.25 3.79
C PRO A 49 -7.01 10.98 3.94
N VAL A 50 -6.47 11.34 5.12
CA VAL A 50 -5.12 10.96 5.54
C VAL A 50 -4.96 9.44 5.43
N LEU A 51 -3.81 8.98 4.92
CA LEU A 51 -3.54 7.55 4.75
C LEU A 51 -2.63 6.95 5.85
N ASN A 52 -2.24 7.75 6.86
CA ASN A 52 -1.51 7.21 8.00
C ASN A 52 -2.29 6.09 8.68
N GLY A 53 -1.59 5.03 9.06
CA GLY A 53 -2.20 3.89 9.74
C GLY A 53 -3.29 3.18 8.92
N LEU A 54 -3.20 3.21 7.59
CA LEU A 54 -4.22 2.65 6.70
C LEU A 54 -4.50 1.18 7.00
N PHE A 55 -3.44 0.38 7.11
CA PHE A 55 -3.59 -1.05 7.33
C PHE A 55 -4.01 -1.32 8.79
N GLY A 56 -5.14 -1.99 8.95
CA GLY A 56 -5.74 -2.30 10.24
C GLY A 56 -6.94 -1.41 10.61
N ARG A 57 -7.18 -0.31 9.88
CA ARG A 57 -8.38 0.51 10.10
C ARG A 57 -9.53 0.09 9.20
N THR A 58 -10.75 0.42 9.61
CA THR A 58 -11.96 0.19 8.81
C THR A 58 -12.20 1.36 7.86
N SER A 59 -12.65 1.08 6.65
CA SER A 59 -13.00 2.09 5.66
C SER A 59 -14.04 3.08 6.19
N GLY A 60 -13.88 4.36 5.86
CA GLY A 60 -14.86 5.38 6.19
C GLY A 60 -14.78 5.96 7.60
N HIS A 61 -13.67 5.76 8.33
CA HIS A 61 -13.56 6.13 9.75
C HIS A 61 -12.49 7.16 10.10
N VAL A 62 -11.84 7.81 9.14
CA VAL A 62 -10.96 8.94 9.50
C VAL A 62 -11.79 10.13 9.96
N GLU A 63 -11.46 10.62 11.16
CA GLU A 63 -12.17 11.75 11.76
C GLU A 63 -12.05 13.01 10.87
N GLY A 64 -13.16 13.71 10.71
CA GLY A 64 -13.22 14.97 9.99
C GLY A 64 -13.23 14.86 8.47
N TYR A 65 -13.19 13.67 7.91
CA TYR A 65 -13.30 13.49 6.47
C TYR A 65 -14.74 13.16 6.04
N ALA A 66 -15.22 13.83 5.00
CA ALA A 66 -16.57 13.62 4.45
C ALA A 66 -16.55 12.52 3.39
N TYR A 67 -16.73 11.28 3.82
CA TYR A 67 -16.81 10.14 2.91
C TYR A 67 -18.11 10.12 2.11
N SER A 68 -18.11 9.45 0.95
CA SER A 68 -19.34 9.05 0.29
C SER A 68 -20.16 8.09 1.17
N PRO A 69 -21.50 8.04 1.02
CA PRO A 69 -22.31 7.04 1.71
C PRO A 69 -21.85 5.60 1.43
N ALA A 70 -21.44 5.32 0.20
CA ALA A 70 -20.93 4.02 -0.21
C ALA A 70 -19.66 3.63 0.57
N ASN A 71 -18.73 4.56 0.76
CA ASN A 71 -17.50 4.31 1.52
C ASN A 71 -17.78 4.09 3.00
N LYS A 72 -18.67 4.89 3.59
CA LYS A 72 -19.10 4.71 4.99
C LYS A 72 -19.74 3.35 5.23
N ALA A 73 -20.50 2.85 4.27
CA ALA A 73 -21.21 1.59 4.36
C ALA A 73 -20.37 0.36 4.00
N ALA A 74 -19.21 0.56 3.37
CA ALA A 74 -18.41 -0.53 2.82
C ALA A 74 -17.89 -1.53 3.87
N GLY A 75 -17.54 -1.05 5.06
CA GLY A 75 -17.12 -1.91 6.17
C GLY A 75 -15.85 -2.72 5.90
N ILE A 76 -14.98 -2.24 5.03
CA ILE A 76 -13.75 -2.94 4.66
C ILE A 76 -12.69 -2.70 5.74
N LYS A 77 -12.18 -3.77 6.33
CA LYS A 77 -10.96 -3.69 7.13
C LYS A 77 -9.76 -3.75 6.20
N TRP A 78 -8.98 -2.68 6.17
CA TRP A 78 -7.84 -2.60 5.29
C TRP A 78 -6.70 -3.50 5.76
N ASP A 79 -6.31 -4.41 4.92
CA ASP A 79 -5.08 -5.19 4.97
C ASP A 79 -4.43 -5.20 3.57
N ASP A 80 -3.30 -5.84 3.43
CA ASP A 80 -2.58 -5.88 2.15
C ASP A 80 -3.46 -6.45 1.03
N ALA A 81 -4.22 -7.51 1.30
CA ALA A 81 -5.05 -8.19 0.31
C ALA A 81 -6.25 -7.34 -0.12
N THR A 82 -6.99 -6.78 0.84
CA THR A 82 -8.16 -5.94 0.53
C THR A 82 -7.76 -4.64 -0.15
N PHE A 83 -6.63 -4.05 0.27
CA PHE A 83 -6.09 -2.88 -0.40
C PHE A 83 -5.66 -3.18 -1.84
N ALA A 84 -4.99 -4.31 -2.07
CA ALA A 84 -4.56 -4.71 -3.40
C ALA A 84 -5.74 -4.87 -4.37
N GLU A 85 -6.84 -5.45 -3.91
CA GLU A 85 -8.07 -5.51 -4.72
C GLU A 85 -8.66 -4.14 -4.99
N TYR A 86 -8.75 -3.30 -3.96
CA TYR A 86 -9.34 -1.97 -4.04
C TYR A 86 -8.57 -1.06 -5.00
N ILE A 87 -7.26 -0.99 -4.87
CA ILE A 87 -6.46 -0.02 -5.61
C ILE A 87 -6.34 -0.34 -7.10
N LYS A 88 -6.63 -1.57 -7.50
CA LYS A 88 -6.72 -1.96 -8.91
C LYS A 88 -7.92 -1.33 -9.60
N ASP A 89 -9.03 -1.20 -8.89
CA ASP A 89 -10.26 -0.58 -9.39
C ASP A 89 -11.14 -0.11 -8.21
N PRO A 90 -10.93 1.11 -7.72
CA PRO A 90 -11.69 1.61 -6.57
C PRO A 90 -13.21 1.60 -6.76
N LYS A 91 -13.69 1.94 -7.96
CA LYS A 91 -15.12 1.98 -8.26
C LYS A 91 -15.78 0.60 -8.29
N ALA A 92 -15.02 -0.42 -8.70
CA ALA A 92 -15.52 -1.79 -8.69
C ALA A 92 -15.63 -2.33 -7.26
N LYS A 93 -14.66 -2.01 -6.40
CA LYS A 93 -14.66 -2.47 -5.00
C LYS A 93 -15.66 -1.73 -4.13
N ILE A 94 -15.80 -0.42 -4.32
CA ILE A 94 -16.76 0.43 -3.62
C ILE A 94 -17.59 1.19 -4.66
N PRO A 95 -18.63 0.58 -5.22
CA PRO A 95 -19.54 1.28 -6.13
C PRO A 95 -20.15 2.50 -5.44
N GLY A 96 -20.10 3.66 -6.09
CA GLY A 96 -20.56 4.92 -5.52
C GLY A 96 -19.51 5.70 -4.74
N THR A 97 -18.27 5.23 -4.68
CA THR A 97 -17.16 6.01 -4.10
C THR A 97 -16.98 7.34 -4.83
N LYS A 98 -16.70 8.40 -4.08
CA LYS A 98 -16.35 9.69 -4.67
C LYS A 98 -14.88 9.80 -5.12
N MET A 99 -14.06 8.80 -4.82
CA MET A 99 -12.68 8.76 -5.26
C MET A 99 -12.59 8.60 -6.77
N VAL A 100 -12.03 9.60 -7.45
CA VAL A 100 -11.86 9.59 -8.90
C VAL A 100 -10.45 9.15 -9.22
N PHE A 101 -10.26 7.85 -9.36
CA PHE A 101 -8.97 7.23 -9.65
C PHE A 101 -9.17 5.92 -10.43
N ALA A 102 -8.49 5.80 -11.56
CA ALA A 102 -8.67 4.63 -12.43
C ALA A 102 -8.10 3.33 -11.84
N GLY A 103 -7.10 3.45 -10.98
CA GLY A 103 -6.48 2.30 -10.32
C GLY A 103 -5.04 2.07 -10.75
N VAL A 104 -4.35 1.25 -9.96
CA VAL A 104 -3.02 0.72 -10.27
C VAL A 104 -3.20 -0.72 -10.69
N LYS A 105 -2.94 -1.03 -11.97
CA LYS A 105 -3.21 -2.35 -12.57
C LYS A 105 -2.02 -3.32 -12.47
N ASP A 106 -0.80 -2.79 -12.39
CA ASP A 106 0.43 -3.57 -12.31
C ASP A 106 0.62 -4.11 -10.88
N GLU A 107 0.66 -5.44 -10.74
CA GLU A 107 0.78 -6.09 -9.43
C GLU A 107 2.08 -5.75 -8.70
N ALA A 108 3.19 -5.60 -9.42
CA ALA A 108 4.47 -5.22 -8.82
C ALA A 108 4.40 -3.80 -8.24
N LYS A 109 3.77 -2.87 -8.96
CA LYS A 109 3.54 -1.50 -8.47
C LYS A 109 2.60 -1.47 -7.28
N VAL A 110 1.58 -2.30 -7.23
CA VAL A 110 0.69 -2.43 -6.07
C VAL A 110 1.47 -2.89 -4.85
N LYS A 111 2.32 -3.90 -4.98
CA LYS A 111 3.18 -4.39 -3.88
C LYS A 111 4.14 -3.32 -3.39
N ASP A 112 4.76 -2.58 -4.29
CA ASP A 112 5.66 -1.48 -3.94
C ASP A 112 4.92 -0.35 -3.20
N LEU A 113 3.73 0.01 -3.66
CA LEU A 113 2.88 0.99 -3.00
C LEU A 113 2.49 0.55 -1.58
N ILE A 114 2.14 -0.71 -1.39
CA ILE A 114 1.84 -1.29 -0.07
C ILE A 114 3.05 -1.16 0.85
N ALA A 115 4.25 -1.51 0.37
CA ALA A 115 5.48 -1.38 1.14
C ALA A 115 5.74 0.08 1.55
N TYR A 116 5.52 1.03 0.65
CA TYR A 116 5.63 2.45 0.96
C TYR A 116 4.64 2.89 2.03
N LEU A 117 3.38 2.52 1.91
CA LEU A 117 2.33 2.90 2.86
C LEU A 117 2.54 2.28 4.25
N HIS A 118 3.14 1.09 4.34
CA HIS A 118 3.49 0.49 5.63
C HIS A 118 4.49 1.29 6.44
N GLN A 119 5.29 2.16 5.81
CA GLN A 119 6.18 3.07 6.53
C GLN A 119 5.43 4.04 7.44
N PHE A 120 4.14 4.22 7.22
CA PHE A 120 3.27 5.14 7.97
C PHE A 120 2.28 4.42 8.88
N ASP A 121 2.51 3.16 9.20
CA ASP A 121 1.62 2.36 10.06
C ASP A 121 1.45 2.98 11.45
N SER A 122 2.50 3.59 11.99
CA SER A 122 2.50 4.23 13.30
C SER A 122 2.40 5.77 13.23
N ALA A 123 2.22 6.34 12.04
CA ALA A 123 2.06 7.78 11.89
C ALA A 123 0.68 8.23 12.41
N PRO A 124 0.55 9.48 12.88
CA PRO A 124 -0.67 9.93 13.58
C PRO A 124 -1.91 9.90 12.69
N VAL A 125 -2.99 9.35 13.19
CA VAL A 125 -4.32 9.43 12.60
C VAL A 125 -5.38 9.35 13.69
N LYS A 126 -6.44 10.16 13.58
CA LYS A 126 -7.60 10.08 14.45
C LYS A 126 -8.72 9.35 13.74
N LEU A 127 -9.26 8.33 14.38
CA LEU A 127 -10.33 7.50 13.85
C LEU A 127 -11.61 7.71 14.66
N THR A 128 -12.73 7.71 13.97
CA THR A 128 -14.06 7.64 14.60
C THR A 128 -14.37 6.20 14.96
N GLN A 129 -15.25 6.02 15.91
CA GLN A 129 -15.75 4.69 16.31
C GLN A 129 -17.03 4.33 15.57
#